data_3fe92e01d3ced20f71adf19f8d178910
#
_entry.id   3fe92e01d3ced20f71adf19f8d178910
#
_cell.length_a   1.000
_cell.length_b   1.000
_cell.length_c   1.000
_cell.angle_alpha   90.00
_cell.angle_beta   90.00
_cell.angle_gamma   90.00
#
_symmetry.space_group_name_H-M   'P 1'
#
loop_
_entity.id
_entity.type
_entity.pdbx_description
1 polymer ?
#
loop_
_entity_poly.entity_id
_entity_poly.type
_entity_poly.pdbx_seq_one_letter_code
_entity_poly.pdbx_strand_id
1 'polypeptide(L)'
;MMAMLLMTALGAALVLTTSSEAIIAGNFRNSREGLYAAEAVLERSLDDLLAMPGWDPVLNGSLQSGFVDGAPGGSRTLSDGSAIDLGQAINLANCGKITACSTTDMDAVTMDRPWGANNPRWQLYAYGRLSEMMPTGAINSPYYVLVMVGDDPSENDNNPLQDGVGPGNPGAGVLAMRAEAFGPHGAHTVLELTVARIDAAEPKGGRAGVRILSWRELRQAASAIP
;
A
#
# COMPACT_ATOMS: atom_id res chain seq x y z
N MET A 1 38.11 21.47 40.10
CA MET A 1 37.16 22.03 39.13
C MET A 1 37.26 21.37 37.74
N MET A 2 38.42 21.21 37.11
CA MET A 2 38.54 20.56 35.78
C MET A 2 38.00 19.16 35.70
N ALA A 3 38.22 18.31 36.70
CA ALA A 3 37.71 16.90 36.71
C ALA A 3 36.18 16.84 36.75
N MET A 4 35.52 17.75 37.46
CA MET A 4 34.05 17.80 37.50
C MET A 4 33.47 18.27 36.14
N LEU A 5 34.11 19.23 35.47
CA LEU A 5 33.68 19.66 34.12
C LEU A 5 33.84 18.53 33.08
N LEU A 6 34.91 17.76 33.16
CA LEU A 6 35.11 16.58 32.28
C LEU A 6 34.09 15.51 32.54
N MET A 7 33.76 15.20 33.80
CA MET A 7 32.73 14.21 34.12
C MET A 7 31.31 14.64 33.67
N THR A 8 30.99 15.92 33.84
CA THR A 8 29.67 16.43 33.35
C THR A 8 29.59 16.43 31.83
N ALA A 9 30.69 16.79 31.13
CA ALA A 9 30.74 16.73 29.67
C ALA A 9 30.61 15.30 29.13
N LEU A 10 31.30 14.34 29.75
CA LEU A 10 31.19 12.93 29.40
C LEU A 10 29.80 12.38 29.69
N GLY A 11 29.17 12.73 30.81
CA GLY A 11 27.81 12.34 31.16
C GLY A 11 26.79 12.89 30.18
N ALA A 12 26.93 14.19 29.80
CA ALA A 12 26.07 14.80 28.80
C ALA A 12 26.21 14.14 27.40
N ALA A 13 27.46 13.86 26.99
CA ALA A 13 27.73 13.17 25.74
C ALA A 13 27.09 11.76 25.71
N LEU A 14 27.20 11.01 26.81
CA LEU A 14 26.60 9.67 26.91
C LEU A 14 25.06 9.75 26.79
N VAL A 15 24.42 10.68 27.48
CA VAL A 15 22.97 10.88 27.42
C VAL A 15 22.51 11.23 26.00
N LEU A 16 23.24 12.11 25.32
CA LEU A 16 22.92 12.47 23.92
C LEU A 16 23.07 11.27 22.97
N THR A 17 24.12 10.47 23.14
CA THR A 17 24.35 9.28 22.30
C THR A 17 23.25 8.23 22.52
N THR A 18 22.92 7.91 23.76
CA THR A 18 21.88 6.92 24.07
C THR A 18 20.49 7.39 23.62
N SER A 19 20.19 8.68 23.70
CA SER A 19 18.96 9.27 23.19
C SER A 19 18.86 9.13 21.66
N SER A 20 19.93 9.41 20.93
CA SER A 20 19.98 9.25 19.47
C SER A 20 19.82 7.79 19.06
N GLU A 21 20.48 6.86 19.75
CA GLU A 21 20.33 5.42 19.48
C GLU A 21 18.90 4.92 19.71
N ALA A 22 18.24 5.41 20.76
CA ALA A 22 16.84 5.06 21.03
C ALA A 22 15.89 5.54 19.91
N ILE A 23 16.10 6.76 19.40
CA ILE A 23 15.32 7.30 18.27
C ILE A 23 15.56 6.47 17.00
N ILE A 24 16.81 6.16 16.68
CA ILE A 24 17.15 5.34 15.50
C ILE A 24 16.52 3.96 15.60
N ALA A 25 16.62 3.30 16.77
CA ALA A 25 16.01 2.00 17.00
C ALA A 25 14.49 2.04 16.89
N GLY A 26 13.84 3.09 17.41
CA GLY A 26 12.42 3.32 17.29
C GLY A 26 11.97 3.48 15.83
N ASN A 27 12.67 4.30 15.06
CA ASN A 27 12.37 4.51 13.65
C ASN A 27 12.55 3.23 12.82
N PHE A 28 13.62 2.47 13.10
CA PHE A 28 13.85 1.18 12.43
C PHE A 28 12.74 0.18 12.75
N ARG A 29 12.32 0.09 14.00
CA ARG A 29 11.22 -0.78 14.42
C ARG A 29 9.93 -0.37 13.72
N ASN A 30 9.55 0.90 13.73
CA ASN A 30 8.34 1.39 13.07
C ASN A 30 8.36 1.09 11.56
N SER A 31 9.50 1.30 10.89
CA SER A 31 9.64 0.96 9.47
C SER A 31 9.40 -0.52 9.20
N ARG A 32 9.93 -1.41 10.04
CA ARG A 32 9.73 -2.86 9.90
C ARG A 32 8.30 -3.29 10.21
N GLU A 33 7.70 -2.74 11.26
CA GLU A 33 6.30 -3.00 11.59
C GLU A 33 5.37 -2.52 10.47
N GLY A 34 5.62 -1.36 9.87
CA GLY A 34 4.89 -0.84 8.71
C GLY A 34 5.00 -1.75 7.49
N LEU A 35 6.20 -2.26 7.21
CA LEU A 35 6.41 -3.22 6.12
C LEU A 35 5.58 -4.49 6.32
N TYR A 36 5.67 -5.11 7.50
CA TYR A 36 4.89 -6.31 7.81
C TYR A 36 3.38 -6.04 7.81
N ALA A 37 2.95 -4.85 8.23
CA ALA A 37 1.55 -4.46 8.16
C ALA A 37 1.03 -4.40 6.72
N ALA A 38 1.82 -3.80 5.81
CA ALA A 38 1.50 -3.74 4.39
C ALA A 38 1.52 -5.11 3.72
N GLU A 39 2.51 -5.95 4.03
CA GLU A 39 2.57 -7.34 3.53
C GLU A 39 1.35 -8.16 3.99
N ALA A 40 1.02 -8.12 5.27
CA ALA A 40 -0.08 -8.90 5.83
C ALA A 40 -1.44 -8.54 5.19
N VAL A 41 -1.71 -7.26 4.94
CA VAL A 41 -2.97 -6.86 4.29
C VAL A 41 -2.99 -7.21 2.81
N LEU A 42 -1.83 -7.20 2.13
CA LEU A 42 -1.73 -7.67 0.74
C LEU A 42 -2.02 -9.16 0.63
N GLU A 43 -1.40 -9.99 1.47
CA GLU A 43 -1.66 -11.43 1.50
C GLU A 43 -3.14 -11.72 1.77
N ARG A 44 -3.73 -11.03 2.75
CA ARG A 44 -5.16 -11.17 3.04
C ARG A 44 -6.05 -10.78 1.88
N SER A 45 -5.70 -9.69 1.18
CA SER A 45 -6.45 -9.21 0.01
C SER A 45 -6.30 -10.16 -1.19
N LEU A 46 -5.15 -10.79 -1.36
CA LEU A 46 -4.92 -11.80 -2.40
C LEU A 46 -5.84 -13.01 -2.22
N ASP A 47 -6.05 -13.48 -1.00
CA ASP A 47 -6.97 -14.58 -0.72
C ASP A 47 -8.40 -14.24 -1.16
N ASP A 48 -8.87 -12.99 -0.90
CA ASP A 48 -10.18 -12.54 -1.33
C ASP A 48 -10.28 -12.45 -2.86
N LEU A 49 -9.25 -11.90 -3.53
CA LEU A 49 -9.20 -11.74 -4.98
C LEU A 49 -9.15 -13.10 -5.71
N LEU A 50 -8.49 -14.10 -5.13
CA LEU A 50 -8.44 -15.46 -5.67
C LEU A 50 -9.81 -16.15 -5.67
N ALA A 51 -10.67 -15.80 -4.73
CA ALA A 51 -12.03 -16.34 -4.67
C ALA A 51 -12.96 -15.78 -5.76
N MET A 52 -12.57 -14.70 -6.45
CA MET A 52 -13.37 -14.03 -7.47
C MET A 52 -13.17 -14.66 -8.85
N PRO A 53 -14.24 -14.83 -9.66
CA PRO A 53 -14.13 -15.38 -11.01
C PRO A 53 -13.43 -14.42 -12.00
N GLY A 54 -13.48 -13.12 -11.76
CA GLY A 54 -12.87 -12.07 -12.58
C GLY A 54 -12.59 -10.81 -11.75
N TRP A 55 -11.74 -9.92 -12.26
CA TRP A 55 -11.28 -8.74 -11.53
C TRP A 55 -11.91 -7.42 -12.00
N ASP A 56 -12.65 -7.38 -13.10
CA ASP A 56 -13.35 -6.20 -13.60
C ASP A 56 -14.16 -5.44 -12.53
N PRO A 57 -14.95 -6.11 -11.66
CA PRO A 57 -15.71 -5.40 -10.63
C PRO A 57 -14.84 -4.70 -9.61
N VAL A 58 -13.63 -5.19 -9.39
CA VAL A 58 -12.66 -4.57 -8.48
C VAL A 58 -11.95 -3.41 -9.16
N LEU A 59 -11.55 -3.58 -10.43
CA LEU A 59 -10.87 -2.57 -11.24
C LEU A 59 -11.75 -1.34 -11.51
N ASN A 60 -13.05 -1.54 -11.72
CA ASN A 60 -13.99 -0.43 -11.90
C ASN A 60 -14.56 0.15 -10.59
N GLY A 61 -14.13 -0.37 -9.43
CA GLY A 61 -14.52 0.11 -8.11
C GLY A 61 -15.93 -0.28 -7.66
N SER A 62 -16.64 -1.16 -8.40
CA SER A 62 -17.98 -1.62 -8.02
C SER A 62 -17.97 -2.69 -6.94
N LEU A 63 -16.84 -3.32 -6.69
CA LEU A 63 -16.66 -4.33 -5.65
C LEU A 63 -15.46 -3.99 -4.77
N GLN A 64 -15.67 -4.06 -3.46
CA GLN A 64 -14.65 -3.90 -2.44
C GLN A 64 -14.55 -5.17 -1.59
N SER A 65 -13.45 -5.31 -0.83
CA SER A 65 -13.31 -6.36 0.18
C SER A 65 -14.37 -6.22 1.27
N GLY A 66 -14.64 -7.30 1.99
CA GLY A 66 -15.40 -7.27 3.24
C GLY A 66 -14.69 -6.56 4.41
N PHE A 67 -13.41 -6.20 4.23
CA PHE A 67 -12.57 -5.52 5.25
C PHE A 67 -12.47 -4.02 4.94
N VAL A 68 -13.56 -3.31 5.22
CA VAL A 68 -13.67 -1.86 5.00
C VAL A 68 -14.16 -1.16 6.26
N ASP A 69 -13.46 -0.11 6.64
CA ASP A 69 -13.82 0.78 7.74
C ASP A 69 -14.70 1.92 7.24
N GLY A 70 -16.00 1.63 7.10
CA GLY A 70 -17.01 2.61 6.69
C GLY A 70 -16.98 2.97 5.20
N ALA A 71 -17.37 4.20 4.87
CA ALA A 71 -17.46 4.67 3.48
C ALA A 71 -16.07 4.82 2.82
N PRO A 72 -15.94 4.65 1.48
CA PRO A 72 -14.66 4.69 0.76
C PRO A 72 -14.13 6.12 0.56
N GLY A 73 -14.05 6.90 1.62
CA GLY A 73 -13.56 8.27 1.58
C GLY A 73 -13.58 8.94 2.95
N GLY A 74 -13.10 10.19 2.98
CA GLY A 74 -13.04 10.99 4.20
C GLY A 74 -11.92 10.62 5.15
N SER A 75 -11.87 11.33 6.27
CA SER A 75 -10.78 11.24 7.24
C SER A 75 -10.92 10.02 8.16
N ARG A 76 -9.78 9.41 8.49
CA ARG A 76 -9.63 8.33 9.48
C ARG A 76 -8.63 8.73 10.54
N THR A 77 -8.96 8.51 11.80
CA THR A 77 -8.08 8.80 12.93
C THR A 77 -7.17 7.61 13.20
N LEU A 78 -5.87 7.86 13.21
CA LEU A 78 -4.83 6.88 13.52
C LEU A 78 -4.72 6.66 15.04
N SER A 79 -3.93 5.66 15.43
CA SER A 79 -3.76 5.28 16.84
C SER A 79 -3.07 6.35 17.70
N ASP A 80 -2.27 7.22 17.09
CA ASP A 80 -1.59 8.34 17.74
C ASP A 80 -2.40 9.66 17.75
N GLY A 81 -3.63 9.64 17.23
CA GLY A 81 -4.51 10.79 17.13
C GLY A 81 -4.33 11.62 15.86
N SER A 82 -3.34 11.35 15.04
CA SER A 82 -3.22 11.94 13.70
C SER A 82 -4.33 11.42 12.77
N ALA A 83 -4.49 12.03 11.61
CA ALA A 83 -5.54 11.65 10.67
C ALA A 83 -4.97 11.46 9.25
N ILE A 84 -5.58 10.54 8.51
CA ILE A 84 -5.37 10.37 7.07
C ILE A 84 -6.71 10.60 6.35
N ASP A 85 -6.65 11.08 5.12
CA ASP A 85 -7.83 11.16 4.25
C ASP A 85 -7.71 10.13 3.12
N LEU A 86 -8.68 9.20 3.04
CA LEU A 86 -8.67 8.11 2.07
C LEU A 86 -8.77 8.62 0.64
N GLY A 87 -9.53 9.71 0.41
CA GLY A 87 -9.63 10.33 -0.92
C GLY A 87 -8.30 10.96 -1.35
N GLN A 88 -7.59 11.61 -0.45
CA GLN A 88 -6.25 12.15 -0.73
C GLN A 88 -5.24 11.03 -1.03
N ALA A 89 -5.28 9.93 -0.27
CA ALA A 89 -4.40 8.78 -0.53
C ALA A 89 -4.60 8.21 -1.94
N ILE A 90 -5.86 8.03 -2.36
CA ILE A 90 -6.20 7.58 -3.72
C ILE A 90 -5.73 8.59 -4.76
N ASN A 91 -5.96 9.88 -4.56
CA ASN A 91 -5.56 10.92 -5.50
C ASN A 91 -4.04 11.00 -5.66
N LEU A 92 -3.30 10.89 -4.55
CA LEU A 92 -1.83 10.82 -4.57
C LEU A 92 -1.33 9.62 -5.38
N ALA A 93 -1.95 8.45 -5.21
CA ALA A 93 -1.60 7.25 -5.98
C ALA A 93 -1.94 7.41 -7.47
N ASN A 94 -3.08 8.03 -7.79
CA ASN A 94 -3.57 8.18 -9.17
C ASN A 94 -2.91 9.30 -9.96
N CYS A 95 -2.55 10.42 -9.35
CA CYS A 95 -2.02 11.57 -10.09
C CYS A 95 -1.01 12.44 -9.30
N GLY A 96 -0.61 12.04 -8.10
CA GLY A 96 0.33 12.80 -7.27
C GLY A 96 -0.24 14.09 -6.68
N LYS A 97 -1.57 14.28 -6.68
CA LYS A 97 -2.26 15.46 -6.15
C LYS A 97 -3.07 15.08 -4.90
N ILE A 98 -3.26 16.02 -3.99
CA ILE A 98 -4.18 15.85 -2.84
C ILE A 98 -5.64 16.15 -3.21
N THR A 99 -5.90 16.80 -4.35
CA THR A 99 -7.23 17.10 -4.89
C THR A 99 -7.64 16.06 -5.91
N ALA A 100 -8.94 16.02 -6.24
CA ALA A 100 -9.46 15.07 -7.22
C ALA A 100 -8.69 15.12 -8.54
N CYS A 101 -8.33 13.95 -9.04
CA CYS A 101 -7.67 13.77 -10.33
C CYS A 101 -8.69 13.85 -11.48
N SER A 102 -8.38 14.61 -12.51
CA SER A 102 -9.06 14.48 -13.80
C SER A 102 -8.50 13.28 -14.58
N THR A 103 -9.22 12.84 -15.62
CA THR A 103 -8.71 11.81 -16.53
C THR A 103 -7.37 12.23 -17.15
N THR A 104 -7.24 13.49 -17.56
CA THR A 104 -5.98 14.03 -18.09
C THR A 104 -4.83 13.96 -17.08
N ASP A 105 -5.11 14.22 -15.79
CA ASP A 105 -4.09 14.09 -14.74
C ASP A 105 -3.64 12.64 -14.56
N MET A 106 -4.59 11.72 -14.63
CA MET A 106 -4.31 10.29 -14.49
C MET A 106 -3.59 9.71 -15.72
N ASP A 107 -3.85 10.25 -16.93
CA ASP A 107 -3.16 9.86 -18.18
C ASP A 107 -1.79 10.54 -18.33
N ALA A 108 -1.44 11.48 -17.47
CA ALA A 108 -0.18 12.17 -17.58
C ALA A 108 1.00 11.21 -17.51
N VAL A 109 1.91 11.33 -18.47
CA VAL A 109 3.15 10.55 -18.50
C VAL A 109 4.15 11.21 -17.56
N THR A 110 4.57 10.47 -16.55
CA THR A 110 5.61 10.86 -15.59
C THR A 110 6.66 9.77 -15.48
N MET A 111 7.72 9.99 -14.70
CA MET A 111 8.74 8.98 -14.45
C MET A 111 8.14 7.75 -13.74
N ASP A 112 7.18 7.96 -12.83
CA ASP A 112 6.55 6.89 -12.05
C ASP A 112 5.34 6.27 -12.77
N ARG A 113 4.78 6.96 -13.75
CA ARG A 113 3.57 6.58 -14.49
C ARG A 113 3.76 6.83 -15.99
N PRO A 114 4.57 6.01 -16.68
CA PRO A 114 4.99 6.28 -18.07
C PRO A 114 4.02 5.76 -19.13
N TRP A 115 2.90 5.16 -18.76
CA TRP A 115 2.03 4.41 -19.69
C TRP A 115 0.84 5.20 -20.26
N GLY A 116 0.69 6.48 -19.88
CA GLY A 116 -0.37 7.33 -20.43
C GLY A 116 -1.77 6.83 -20.07
N ALA A 117 -2.59 6.53 -21.09
CA ALA A 117 -3.96 6.03 -20.90
C ALA A 117 -4.01 4.67 -20.16
N ASN A 118 -2.95 3.87 -20.25
CA ASN A 118 -2.80 2.60 -19.51
C ASN A 118 -2.18 2.77 -18.12
N ASN A 119 -2.01 3.99 -17.62
CA ASN A 119 -1.63 4.16 -16.23
C ASN A 119 -2.67 3.51 -15.32
N PRO A 120 -2.27 2.72 -14.31
CA PRO A 120 -3.22 2.12 -13.37
C PRO A 120 -4.20 3.15 -12.79
N ARG A 121 -5.47 2.79 -12.72
CA ARG A 121 -6.51 3.56 -12.02
C ARG A 121 -6.73 2.93 -10.66
N TRP A 122 -5.97 3.38 -9.70
CA TRP A 122 -6.04 2.85 -8.34
C TRP A 122 -7.44 3.00 -7.75
N GLN A 123 -8.05 1.88 -7.40
CA GLN A 123 -9.34 1.77 -6.72
C GLN A 123 -9.10 1.28 -5.30
N LEU A 124 -9.79 1.89 -4.33
CA LEU A 124 -9.70 1.46 -2.95
C LEU A 124 -10.43 0.13 -2.77
N TYR A 125 -9.71 -0.90 -2.36
CA TYR A 125 -10.22 -2.25 -2.24
C TYR A 125 -10.50 -2.67 -0.80
N ALA A 126 -9.52 -2.51 0.09
CA ALA A 126 -9.61 -2.83 1.51
C ALA A 126 -8.96 -1.71 2.34
N TYR A 127 -9.54 -1.36 3.48
CA TYR A 127 -8.99 -0.33 4.37
C TYR A 127 -9.55 -0.45 5.77
N GLY A 128 -8.72 -0.19 6.78
CA GLY A 128 -9.09 -0.25 8.18
C GLY A 128 -7.89 -0.45 9.09
N ARG A 129 -8.16 -0.68 10.36
CA ARG A 129 -7.11 -1.03 11.32
C ARG A 129 -6.66 -2.45 11.08
N LEU A 130 -5.34 -2.69 11.03
CA LEU A 130 -4.80 -4.03 10.78
C LEU A 130 -5.30 -5.04 11.81
N SER A 131 -5.45 -4.65 13.07
CA SER A 131 -5.99 -5.50 14.13
C SER A 131 -7.42 -6.00 13.90
N GLU A 132 -8.21 -5.27 13.08
CA GLU A 132 -9.59 -5.64 12.75
C GLU A 132 -9.68 -6.49 11.48
N MET A 133 -8.66 -6.43 10.63
CA MET A 133 -8.56 -7.23 9.39
C MET A 133 -8.06 -8.64 9.61
N MET A 134 -7.43 -8.90 10.76
CA MET A 134 -6.86 -10.20 11.11
C MET A 134 -7.78 -10.96 12.09
N PRO A 135 -7.64 -12.28 12.21
CA PRO A 135 -8.38 -13.03 13.20
C PRO A 135 -8.22 -12.45 14.62
N THR A 136 -9.31 -12.39 15.36
CA THR A 136 -9.35 -11.76 16.69
C THR A 136 -8.25 -12.29 17.60
N GLY A 137 -7.45 -11.37 18.14
CA GLY A 137 -6.34 -11.70 19.06
C GLY A 137 -5.03 -12.11 18.37
N ALA A 138 -5.00 -12.22 17.04
CA ALA A 138 -3.78 -12.59 16.32
C ALA A 138 -2.72 -11.49 16.30
N ILE A 139 -3.16 -10.22 16.15
CA ILE A 139 -2.24 -9.08 16.02
C ILE A 139 -2.79 -7.88 16.80
N ASN A 140 -1.95 -7.30 17.64
CA ASN A 140 -2.18 -5.99 18.23
C ASN A 140 -1.27 -4.98 17.52
N SER A 141 -1.76 -4.40 16.43
CA SER A 141 -1.00 -3.44 15.61
C SER A 141 -1.62 -2.05 15.68
N PRO A 142 -0.81 -0.99 15.86
CA PRO A 142 -1.28 0.38 15.81
C PRO A 142 -1.50 0.90 14.38
N TYR A 143 -1.21 0.10 13.36
CA TYR A 143 -1.24 0.52 11.96
C TYR A 143 -2.66 0.54 11.41
N TYR A 144 -2.95 1.60 10.67
CA TYR A 144 -4.06 1.68 9.73
C TYR A 144 -3.53 1.32 8.34
N VAL A 145 -4.22 0.45 7.63
CA VAL A 145 -3.76 -0.03 6.34
C VAL A 145 -4.83 0.20 5.28
N LEU A 146 -4.40 0.40 4.06
CA LEU A 146 -5.26 0.43 2.90
C LEU A 146 -4.62 -0.35 1.75
N VAL A 147 -5.46 -0.99 0.96
CA VAL A 147 -5.09 -1.69 -0.27
C VAL A 147 -5.85 -1.07 -1.42
N MET A 148 -5.10 -0.69 -2.42
CA MET A 148 -5.62 -0.26 -3.71
C MET A 148 -5.30 -1.33 -4.75
N VAL A 149 -6.19 -1.49 -5.71
CA VAL A 149 -5.98 -2.32 -6.89
C VAL A 149 -6.06 -1.47 -8.14
N GLY A 150 -5.35 -1.86 -9.15
CA GLY A 150 -5.33 -1.23 -10.46
C GLY A 150 -4.98 -2.26 -11.51
N ASP A 151 -5.29 -1.95 -12.74
CA ASP A 151 -4.96 -2.78 -13.87
C ASP A 151 -3.45 -2.80 -14.14
N ASP A 152 -2.96 -3.87 -14.77
CA ASP A 152 -1.57 -3.94 -15.16
C ASP A 152 -1.29 -3.03 -16.37
N PRO A 153 -0.34 -2.08 -16.27
CA PRO A 153 -0.05 -1.16 -17.37
C PRO A 153 0.60 -1.80 -18.60
N SER A 154 0.95 -3.10 -18.55
CA SER A 154 1.44 -3.82 -19.73
C SER A 154 0.33 -4.16 -20.73
N GLU A 155 -0.94 -4.03 -20.34
CA GLU A 155 -2.06 -4.08 -21.26
C GLU A 155 -1.99 -2.95 -22.29
N ASN A 156 -2.52 -3.19 -23.46
CA ASN A 156 -2.46 -2.24 -24.57
C ASN A 156 -3.84 -1.85 -25.14
N ASP A 157 -4.89 -2.12 -24.38
CA ASP A 157 -6.27 -1.86 -24.76
C ASP A 157 -6.75 -0.45 -24.41
N ASN A 158 -5.97 0.33 -23.65
CA ASN A 158 -6.28 1.65 -23.12
C ASN A 158 -7.55 1.68 -22.23
N ASN A 159 -7.84 0.59 -21.54
CA ASN A 159 -8.99 0.47 -20.65
C ASN A 159 -8.58 0.03 -19.23
N PRO A 160 -7.99 0.89 -18.40
CA PRO A 160 -7.46 0.56 -17.09
C PRO A 160 -8.53 0.27 -16.02
N LEU A 161 -9.79 0.07 -16.42
CA LEU A 161 -10.91 -0.30 -15.52
C LEU A 161 -11.43 -1.72 -15.77
N GLN A 162 -10.79 -2.46 -16.66
CA GLN A 162 -11.13 -3.84 -16.98
C GLN A 162 -9.86 -4.66 -17.19
N ASP A 163 -9.84 -5.88 -16.67
CA ASP A 163 -8.82 -6.88 -16.97
C ASP A 163 -9.03 -7.34 -18.41
N GLY A 164 -8.13 -6.96 -19.30
CA GLY A 164 -8.24 -7.19 -20.73
C GLY A 164 -8.36 -8.68 -21.06
N VAL A 165 -9.14 -8.99 -22.07
CA VAL A 165 -9.39 -10.36 -22.53
C VAL A 165 -8.76 -10.59 -23.90
N GLY A 166 -8.18 -11.78 -24.07
CA GLY A 166 -7.75 -12.25 -25.38
C GLY A 166 -6.26 -12.63 -25.45
N PRO A 167 -5.92 -13.51 -26.38
CA PRO A 167 -4.58 -14.10 -26.47
C PRO A 167 -3.48 -13.11 -26.94
N GLY A 168 -3.87 -11.90 -27.33
CA GLY A 168 -2.94 -10.84 -27.75
C GLY A 168 -2.69 -9.76 -26.71
N ASN A 169 -3.38 -9.81 -25.56
CA ASN A 169 -3.20 -8.86 -24.47
C ASN A 169 -2.22 -9.42 -23.43
N PRO A 170 -1.03 -8.84 -23.26
CA PRO A 170 0.00 -9.39 -22.38
C PRO A 170 -0.33 -9.27 -20.89
N GLY A 171 -1.24 -8.37 -20.51
CA GLY A 171 -1.64 -8.11 -19.13
C GLY A 171 -2.90 -8.85 -18.67
N ALA A 172 -3.61 -9.57 -19.58
CA ALA A 172 -4.82 -10.28 -19.21
C ALA A 172 -4.57 -11.28 -18.06
N GLY A 173 -5.37 -11.19 -17.00
CA GLY A 173 -5.19 -11.98 -15.78
C GLY A 173 -4.07 -11.48 -14.87
N VAL A 174 -3.62 -10.25 -15.04
CA VAL A 174 -2.58 -9.60 -14.22
C VAL A 174 -3.17 -8.38 -13.51
N LEU A 175 -2.85 -8.20 -12.25
CA LEU A 175 -3.36 -7.13 -11.41
C LEU A 175 -2.21 -6.42 -10.70
N ALA A 176 -2.23 -5.10 -10.70
CA ALA A 176 -1.38 -4.29 -9.84
C ALA A 176 -2.07 -4.07 -8.49
N MET A 177 -1.31 -4.21 -7.41
CA MET A 177 -1.77 -3.97 -6.04
C MET A 177 -0.83 -3.01 -5.34
N ARG A 178 -1.40 -2.12 -4.53
CA ARG A 178 -0.65 -1.18 -3.71
C ARG A 178 -1.21 -1.19 -2.30
N ALA A 179 -0.36 -1.48 -1.32
CA ALA A 179 -0.70 -1.35 0.09
C ALA A 179 0.03 -0.17 0.70
N GLU A 180 -0.68 0.57 1.53
CA GLU A 180 -0.12 1.63 2.35
C GLU A 180 -0.41 1.35 3.82
N ALA A 181 0.61 1.42 4.66
CA ALA A 181 0.50 1.24 6.08
C ALA A 181 0.89 2.54 6.79
N PHE A 182 -0.04 3.10 7.55
CA PHE A 182 0.12 4.32 8.33
C PHE A 182 0.22 3.98 9.81
N GLY A 183 1.32 4.32 10.40
CA GLY A 183 1.65 4.04 11.80
C GLY A 183 1.83 5.30 12.63
N PRO A 184 2.12 5.13 13.93
CA PRO A 184 2.36 6.24 14.83
C PRO A 184 3.59 7.06 14.42
N HIS A 185 3.58 8.34 14.84
CA HIS A 185 4.66 9.29 14.60
C HIS A 185 4.97 9.54 13.11
N GLY A 186 3.96 9.45 12.25
CA GLY A 186 4.12 9.66 10.81
C GLY A 186 4.80 8.52 10.07
N ALA A 187 4.89 7.33 10.68
CA ALA A 187 5.40 6.16 9.99
C ALA A 187 4.47 5.81 8.81
N HIS A 188 5.03 5.75 7.61
CA HIS A 188 4.30 5.43 6.40
C HIS A 188 5.13 4.50 5.51
N THR A 189 4.56 3.38 5.13
CA THR A 189 5.19 2.39 4.24
C THR A 189 4.27 2.11 3.07
N VAL A 190 4.82 2.05 1.88
CA VAL A 190 4.09 1.74 0.66
C VAL A 190 4.74 0.55 -0.03
N LEU A 191 3.94 -0.46 -0.31
CA LEU A 191 4.31 -1.63 -1.10
C LEU A 191 3.48 -1.68 -2.38
N GLU A 192 4.14 -1.99 -3.48
CA GLU A 192 3.46 -2.35 -4.72
C GLU A 192 3.88 -3.74 -5.17
N LEU A 193 2.93 -4.48 -5.65
CA LEU A 193 3.16 -5.77 -6.29
C LEU A 193 2.29 -5.93 -7.52
N THR A 194 2.77 -6.74 -8.46
CA THR A 194 2.01 -7.19 -9.62
C THR A 194 1.81 -8.70 -9.48
N VAL A 195 0.59 -9.16 -9.66
CA VAL A 195 0.22 -10.57 -9.52
C VAL A 195 -0.46 -11.07 -10.76
N ALA A 196 -0.12 -12.27 -11.18
CA ALA A 196 -0.79 -12.97 -12.26
C ALA A 196 -1.63 -14.14 -11.70
N ARG A 197 -2.83 -14.30 -12.23
CA ARG A 197 -3.69 -15.46 -11.95
C ARG A 197 -3.08 -16.71 -12.57
N ILE A 198 -3.09 -17.79 -11.82
CA ILE A 198 -2.76 -19.12 -12.30
C ILE A 198 -4.06 -19.92 -12.31
N ASP A 199 -4.54 -20.27 -13.49
CA ASP A 199 -5.74 -21.08 -13.62
C ASP A 199 -5.48 -22.52 -13.17
N ALA A 200 -6.49 -23.11 -12.51
CA ALA A 200 -6.44 -24.51 -12.06
C ALA A 200 -6.32 -25.53 -13.22
N ALA A 201 -6.47 -25.07 -14.47
CA ALA A 201 -6.38 -25.87 -15.68
C ALA A 201 -4.96 -26.07 -16.20
N GLU A 202 -3.93 -25.45 -15.62
CA GLU A 202 -2.54 -25.78 -15.94
C GLU A 202 -2.24 -27.26 -15.61
N PRO A 203 -1.48 -28.00 -16.46
CA PRO A 203 -1.66 -29.44 -16.69
C PRO A 203 -1.19 -30.39 -15.60
N LYS A 204 -1.11 -30.00 -14.34
CA LYS A 204 -0.63 -30.90 -13.27
C LYS A 204 -1.38 -30.82 -11.94
N GLY A 205 -2.70 -30.59 -11.94
CA GLY A 205 -3.49 -30.69 -10.72
C GLY A 205 -3.17 -29.59 -9.70
N GLY A 206 -2.77 -28.40 -10.18
CA GLY A 206 -2.52 -27.21 -9.38
C GLY A 206 -3.84 -26.64 -8.85
N ARG A 207 -3.79 -26.05 -7.68
CA ARG A 207 -4.88 -25.18 -7.21
C ARG A 207 -4.81 -23.87 -8.00
N ALA A 208 -5.97 -23.27 -8.25
CA ALA A 208 -6.01 -21.87 -8.65
C ALA A 208 -5.20 -21.05 -7.65
N GLY A 209 -4.38 -20.14 -8.14
CA GLY A 209 -3.44 -19.38 -7.32
C GLY A 209 -3.07 -18.07 -7.98
N VAL A 210 -2.20 -17.33 -7.33
CA VAL A 210 -1.53 -16.18 -7.92
C VAL A 210 -0.03 -16.40 -7.91
N ARG A 211 0.64 -15.82 -8.90
CA ARG A 211 2.08 -15.70 -8.97
C ARG A 211 2.45 -14.23 -8.84
N ILE A 212 3.28 -13.91 -7.88
CA ILE A 212 3.85 -12.56 -7.76
C ILE A 212 4.86 -12.37 -8.90
N LEU A 213 4.63 -11.38 -9.74
CA LEU A 213 5.49 -11.02 -10.87
C LEU A 213 6.51 -9.95 -10.48
N SER A 214 6.09 -8.98 -9.66
CA SER A 214 6.96 -7.95 -9.11
C SER A 214 6.58 -7.64 -7.67
N TRP A 215 7.56 -7.18 -6.91
CA TRP A 215 7.38 -6.69 -5.55
C TRP A 215 8.36 -5.54 -5.33
N ARG A 216 7.88 -4.40 -4.83
CA ARG A 216 8.74 -3.25 -4.53
C ARG A 216 8.21 -2.45 -3.35
N GLU A 217 9.11 -2.05 -2.48
CA GLU A 217 8.86 -1.03 -1.48
C GLU A 217 9.12 0.36 -2.10
N LEU A 218 8.13 1.23 -2.07
CA LEU A 218 8.28 2.59 -2.54
C LEU A 218 8.80 3.46 -1.40
N ARG A 219 9.99 4.03 -1.57
CA ARG A 219 10.47 5.07 -0.67
C ARG A 219 9.72 6.35 -0.99
N GLN A 220 8.77 6.71 -0.15
CA GLN A 220 8.22 8.05 -0.23
C GLN A 220 9.28 9.04 0.23
N ALA A 221 9.58 10.01 -0.62
CA ALA A 221 10.27 11.20 -0.14
C ALA A 221 9.42 11.77 1.00
N ALA A 222 10.04 12.09 2.12
CA ALA A 222 9.39 12.64 3.30
C ALA A 222 8.81 14.04 2.94
N SER A 223 7.70 14.05 2.22
CA SER A 223 7.01 15.27 1.84
C SER A 223 5.51 15.04 1.78
N ALA A 224 4.85 15.80 2.63
CA ALA A 224 3.51 16.31 2.48
C ALA A 224 2.35 15.31 2.62
N ILE A 225 2.18 14.74 3.80
CA ILE A 225 0.83 14.78 4.36
C ILE A 225 0.90 15.89 5.42
N PRO A 226 0.18 17.02 5.23
CA PRO A 226 0.15 18.12 6.20
C PRO A 226 -0.51 17.69 7.50
#